data_981b11cb9881e6c95a9c3ea06fc6cf1f
#
_entry.id   981b11cb9881e6c95a9c3ea06fc6cf1f
#
_cell.length_a   1.000
_cell.length_b   1.000
_cell.length_c   1.000
_cell.angle_alpha   90.00
_cell.angle_beta   90.00
_cell.angle_gamma   90.00
#
_symmetry.space_group_name_H-M   'P 1'
#
loop_
_entity.id
_entity.type
_entity.pdbx_description
1 polymer ?
#
loop_
_entity_poly.entity_id
_entity_poly.type
_entity_poly.pdbx_seq_one_letter_code
_entity_poly.pdbx_strand_id
1 'polypeptide(L)'
;MRIFDFFPAPGYLQLPAVGFDISDQSLKYVKLRRHKKNIRLVSFGKKSFPPGIIDSGQIKNKDEFVKFLKDFRKEIKNDYLIVALPEEKVFIGAIQLPLMKEEEIRGALELQLEEHIPLQAKETIFDYEIIQNSSPDSKNHFNISFTAAPVTIVESYRDALNEAGFTPLAFETEPHALIRALIRPDEKNSQMILDFGKTRTSFVITRGRRIKLTSTIKIAGESLDLALSKSLSVSLEEGSRLKKEKGLSSHLLPVISAIKDEACRHIDYCKGRINGADEFSKKIEKIVLCGGDANLKGFPEYLSRELHLEVELGNPWINITDFKYYIPEIEFEDSLMYATAIGLALRTI
;
A
#
# COMPACT_ATOMS: atom_id res chain seq x y z
N MET A 1 3.73 15.58 26.66
CA MET A 1 3.47 16.62 25.67
C MET A 1 4.83 17.17 25.25
N ARG A 2 5.30 16.86 24.05
CA ARG A 2 6.64 17.27 23.60
C ARG A 2 6.55 18.68 23.05
N ILE A 3 7.56 19.54 23.33
CA ILE A 3 7.61 20.95 22.86
C ILE A 3 7.44 21.04 21.34
N PHE A 4 7.86 20.03 20.61
CA PHE A 4 7.75 19.93 19.14
C PHE A 4 6.31 19.72 18.63
N ASP A 5 5.35 19.35 19.46
CA ASP A 5 3.93 19.26 19.08
C ASP A 5 3.33 20.66 18.85
N PHE A 6 3.89 21.69 19.49
CA PHE A 6 3.49 23.10 19.33
C PHE A 6 4.28 23.84 18.25
N PHE A 7 5.50 23.42 17.96
CA PHE A 7 6.37 24.04 16.97
C PHE A 7 6.86 22.94 16.01
N PRO A 8 6.08 22.63 14.94
CA PRO A 8 6.56 21.72 13.91
C PRO A 8 7.89 22.22 13.34
N ALA A 9 8.79 21.30 13.04
CA ALA A 9 10.08 21.63 12.47
C ALA A 9 9.92 22.59 11.27
N PRO A 10 10.67 23.70 11.23
CA PRO A 10 10.62 24.60 10.09
C PRO A 10 10.85 23.87 8.79
N GLY A 11 10.16 24.26 7.72
CA GLY A 11 10.19 23.55 6.42
C GLY A 11 11.59 23.41 5.81
N TYR A 12 12.57 24.27 6.20
CA TYR A 12 13.96 24.15 5.76
C TYR A 12 14.74 23.03 6.49
N LEU A 13 14.22 22.48 7.58
CA LEU A 13 14.76 21.32 8.28
C LEU A 13 14.15 19.99 7.80
N GLN A 14 13.12 20.06 6.97
CA GLN A 14 12.51 18.86 6.39
C GLN A 14 13.29 18.45 5.15
N LEU A 15 13.82 17.24 5.14
CA LEU A 15 14.48 16.69 3.96
C LEU A 15 13.43 16.40 2.87
N PRO A 16 13.57 16.99 1.66
CA PRO A 16 12.62 16.75 0.58
C PRO A 16 12.77 15.32 0.08
N ALA A 17 11.98 14.42 0.60
CA ALA A 17 11.98 13.02 0.16
C ALA A 17 10.98 12.77 -0.97
N VAL A 18 11.26 11.71 -1.73
CA VAL A 18 10.43 11.18 -2.81
C VAL A 18 9.73 9.94 -2.30
N GLY A 19 8.43 9.81 -2.53
CA GLY A 19 7.72 8.56 -2.35
C GLY A 19 8.13 7.58 -3.45
N PHE A 20 8.68 6.44 -3.06
CA PHE A 20 9.34 5.48 -3.95
C PHE A 20 8.74 4.10 -3.80
N ASP A 21 7.93 3.71 -4.76
CA ASP A 21 7.22 2.43 -4.83
C ASP A 21 7.99 1.44 -5.71
N ILE A 22 8.37 0.30 -5.12
CA ILE A 22 9.12 -0.77 -5.76
C ILE A 22 8.21 -2.00 -5.85
N SER A 23 7.83 -2.38 -7.06
CA SER A 23 7.13 -3.64 -7.34
C SER A 23 8.04 -4.64 -8.05
N ASP A 24 7.55 -5.87 -8.29
CA ASP A 24 8.38 -6.93 -8.91
C ASP A 24 8.90 -6.59 -10.32
N GLN A 25 8.23 -5.71 -11.05
CA GLN A 25 8.58 -5.38 -12.43
C GLN A 25 8.66 -3.88 -12.74
N SER A 26 8.50 -3.01 -11.73
CA SER A 26 8.56 -1.57 -11.97
C SER A 26 8.90 -0.77 -10.72
N LEU A 27 9.53 0.37 -10.95
CA LEU A 27 9.68 1.44 -9.96
C LEU A 27 8.77 2.60 -10.34
N LYS A 28 8.16 3.22 -9.33
CA LYS A 28 7.40 4.44 -9.47
C LYS A 28 7.83 5.44 -8.42
N TYR A 29 7.85 6.70 -8.77
CA TYR A 29 8.13 7.73 -7.79
C TYR A 29 7.20 8.92 -7.95
N VAL A 30 6.95 9.59 -6.83
CA VAL A 30 6.21 10.84 -6.76
C VAL A 30 6.94 11.78 -5.82
N LYS A 31 7.17 13.01 -6.27
CA LYS A 31 7.69 14.12 -5.47
C LYS A 31 6.60 15.16 -5.27
N LEU A 32 6.25 15.39 -4.03
CA LEU A 32 5.31 16.42 -3.62
C LEU A 32 6.06 17.58 -2.94
N ARG A 33 5.45 18.74 -2.93
CA ARG A 33 5.96 19.92 -2.20
C ARG A 33 4.80 20.69 -1.61
N ARG A 34 4.95 21.14 -0.37
CA ARG A 34 4.03 22.10 0.22
C ARG A 34 4.27 23.49 -0.39
N HIS A 35 3.22 24.09 -0.90
CA HIS A 35 3.22 25.46 -1.42
C HIS A 35 2.15 26.26 -0.68
N LYS A 36 2.56 27.06 0.31
CA LYS A 36 1.66 27.74 1.25
C LYS A 36 0.77 26.71 1.98
N LYS A 37 -0.55 26.78 1.78
CA LYS A 37 -1.53 25.85 2.38
C LYS A 37 -1.82 24.64 1.50
N ASN A 38 -1.33 24.60 0.27
CA ASN A 38 -1.61 23.54 -0.69
C ASN A 38 -0.39 22.63 -0.89
N ILE A 39 -0.62 21.39 -1.25
CA ILE A 39 0.40 20.44 -1.70
C ILE A 39 0.33 20.38 -3.22
N ARG A 40 1.49 20.34 -3.88
CA ARG A 40 1.58 20.24 -5.35
C ARG A 40 2.50 19.10 -5.75
N LEU A 41 2.19 18.49 -6.88
CA LEU A 41 3.06 17.57 -7.59
C LEU A 41 4.26 18.36 -8.15
N VAL A 42 5.46 17.82 -7.98
CA VAL A 42 6.70 18.43 -8.51
C VAL A 42 7.26 17.61 -9.64
N SER A 43 7.29 16.29 -9.46
CA SER A 43 7.72 15.33 -10.46
C SER A 43 7.19 13.95 -10.13
N PHE A 44 7.08 13.14 -11.14
CA PHE A 44 6.69 11.73 -11.04
C PHE A 44 7.32 10.95 -12.19
N GLY A 45 7.35 9.65 -12.05
CA GLY A 45 7.81 8.78 -13.13
C GLY A 45 7.65 7.31 -12.80
N LYS A 46 7.73 6.51 -13.86
CA LYS A 46 7.68 5.06 -13.80
C LYS A 46 8.73 4.48 -14.73
N LYS A 47 9.40 3.42 -14.29
CA LYS A 47 10.31 2.66 -15.12
C LYS A 47 10.13 1.18 -14.86
N SER A 48 9.92 0.41 -15.91
CA SER A 48 9.83 -1.05 -15.82
C SER A 48 11.20 -1.69 -16.00
N PHE A 49 11.40 -2.83 -15.37
CA PHE A 49 12.60 -3.66 -15.51
C PHE A 49 12.22 -5.12 -15.80
N PRO A 50 13.16 -5.92 -16.35
CA PRO A 50 12.90 -7.31 -16.71
C PRO A 50 12.44 -8.15 -15.51
N PRO A 51 11.57 -9.15 -15.71
CA PRO A 51 11.24 -10.14 -14.70
C PRO A 51 12.47 -10.86 -14.17
N GLY A 52 12.44 -11.29 -12.90
CA GLY A 52 13.52 -12.05 -12.26
C GLY A 52 14.56 -11.21 -11.51
N ILE A 53 14.52 -9.89 -11.61
CA ILE A 53 15.35 -9.00 -10.78
C ILE A 53 14.79 -8.97 -9.35
N ILE A 54 13.47 -8.79 -9.23
CA ILE A 54 12.72 -8.94 -7.98
C ILE A 54 11.63 -10.00 -8.25
N ASP A 55 11.44 -10.90 -7.30
CA ASP A 55 10.39 -11.91 -7.31
C ASP A 55 9.74 -12.00 -5.95
N SER A 56 8.43 -11.80 -5.91
CA SER A 56 7.63 -11.83 -4.68
C SER A 56 8.25 -10.94 -3.59
N GLY A 57 8.65 -9.73 -3.97
CA GLY A 57 9.25 -8.73 -3.08
C GLY A 57 10.68 -9.04 -2.64
N GLN A 58 11.32 -10.07 -3.15
CA GLN A 58 12.71 -10.41 -2.83
C GLN A 58 13.63 -10.05 -3.98
N ILE A 59 14.69 -9.28 -3.72
CA ILE A 59 15.73 -8.98 -4.70
C ILE A 59 16.48 -10.28 -5.00
N LYS A 60 16.39 -10.78 -6.25
CA LYS A 60 17.05 -12.00 -6.73
C LYS A 60 18.37 -11.70 -7.42
N ASN A 61 18.45 -10.57 -8.11
CA ASN A 61 19.66 -10.11 -8.78
C ASN A 61 20.00 -8.69 -8.32
N LYS A 62 20.85 -8.61 -7.29
CA LYS A 62 21.22 -7.33 -6.68
C LYS A 62 21.98 -6.43 -7.66
N ASP A 63 22.91 -6.99 -8.42
CA ASP A 63 23.78 -6.19 -9.31
C ASP A 63 22.98 -5.52 -10.42
N GLU A 64 22.07 -6.26 -11.05
CA GLU A 64 21.17 -5.70 -12.07
C GLU A 64 20.23 -4.68 -11.46
N PHE A 65 19.70 -4.93 -10.25
CA PHE A 65 18.82 -4.00 -9.58
C PHE A 65 19.54 -2.68 -9.24
N VAL A 66 20.76 -2.75 -8.69
CA VAL A 66 21.60 -1.58 -8.41
C VAL A 66 21.93 -0.79 -9.67
N LYS A 67 22.28 -1.48 -10.76
CA LYS A 67 22.51 -0.84 -12.06
C LYS A 67 21.28 -0.08 -12.53
N PHE A 68 20.11 -0.71 -12.45
CA PHE A 68 18.84 -0.09 -12.80
C PHE A 68 18.53 1.13 -11.92
N LEU A 69 18.76 1.03 -10.62
CA LEU A 69 18.58 2.13 -9.67
C LEU A 69 19.51 3.32 -9.97
N LYS A 70 20.79 3.06 -10.30
CA LYS A 70 21.76 4.10 -10.68
C LYS A 70 21.30 4.88 -11.92
N ASP A 71 20.75 4.18 -12.90
CA ASP A 71 20.22 4.83 -14.11
C ASP A 71 18.94 5.62 -13.80
N PHE A 72 18.06 5.08 -12.96
CA PHE A 72 16.82 5.77 -12.59
C PHE A 72 17.06 6.99 -11.71
N ARG A 73 18.11 6.98 -10.87
CA ARG A 73 18.51 8.13 -10.06
C ARG A 73 18.78 9.39 -10.87
N LYS A 74 19.34 9.25 -12.07
CA LYS A 74 19.59 10.38 -12.98
C LYS A 74 18.31 11.12 -13.39
N GLU A 75 17.19 10.40 -13.43
CA GLU A 75 15.87 10.95 -13.79
C GLU A 75 15.21 11.65 -12.58
N ILE A 76 15.31 11.04 -11.37
CA ILE A 76 14.63 11.50 -10.15
C ILE A 76 15.21 12.82 -9.63
N LYS A 77 16.52 13.05 -9.78
CA LYS A 77 17.23 14.24 -9.26
C LYS A 77 16.95 14.51 -7.78
N ASN A 78 16.87 13.46 -6.98
CA ASN A 78 16.70 13.51 -5.53
C ASN A 78 17.30 12.24 -4.91
N ASP A 79 18.01 12.40 -3.81
CA ASP A 79 18.70 11.28 -3.15
C ASP A 79 17.89 10.70 -1.98
N TYR A 80 16.97 11.49 -1.40
CA TYR A 80 16.19 11.09 -0.22
C TYR A 80 14.88 10.42 -0.61
N LEU A 81 14.63 9.22 -0.06
CA LEU A 81 13.47 8.40 -0.39
C LEU A 81 12.68 8.00 0.86
N ILE A 82 11.35 7.92 0.71
CA ILE A 82 10.47 7.11 1.54
C ILE A 82 10.08 5.90 0.68
N VAL A 83 10.38 4.70 1.13
CA VAL A 83 10.33 3.49 0.30
C VAL A 83 9.26 2.54 0.79
N ALA A 84 8.46 1.97 -0.13
CA ALA A 84 7.56 0.89 0.21
C ALA A 84 8.33 -0.42 0.42
N LEU A 85 8.01 -1.14 1.49
CA LEU A 85 8.35 -2.55 1.64
C LEU A 85 7.27 -3.41 0.98
N PRO A 86 7.67 -4.50 0.30
CA PRO A 86 6.71 -5.41 -0.34
C PRO A 86 5.76 -6.00 0.69
N GLU A 87 4.45 -5.89 0.44
CA GLU A 87 3.40 -6.31 1.39
C GLU A 87 3.52 -7.80 1.78
N GLU A 88 3.85 -8.67 0.83
CA GLU A 88 4.00 -10.11 1.08
C GLU A 88 5.18 -10.48 2.01
N LYS A 89 6.02 -9.52 2.37
CA LYS A 89 7.18 -9.69 3.28
C LYS A 89 6.99 -8.99 4.61
N VAL A 90 5.86 -8.32 4.81
CA VAL A 90 5.59 -7.54 6.00
C VAL A 90 4.41 -8.12 6.75
N PHE A 91 4.49 -8.11 8.06
CA PHE A 91 3.40 -8.53 8.95
C PHE A 91 2.81 -7.28 9.61
N ILE A 92 1.51 -7.13 9.50
CA ILE A 92 0.76 -6.06 10.16
C ILE A 92 -0.27 -6.72 11.06
N GLY A 93 -0.32 -6.30 12.31
CA GLY A 93 -1.23 -6.89 13.28
C GLY A 93 -1.56 -5.96 14.44
N ALA A 94 -2.38 -6.47 15.34
CA ALA A 94 -2.70 -5.79 16.58
C ALA A 94 -2.61 -6.78 17.75
N ILE A 95 -2.01 -6.33 18.84
CA ILE A 95 -1.80 -7.09 20.07
C ILE A 95 -2.38 -6.29 21.25
N GLN A 96 -2.91 -7.02 22.22
CA GLN A 96 -3.31 -6.43 23.49
C GLN A 96 -2.26 -6.73 24.55
N LEU A 97 -1.74 -5.68 25.19
CA LEU A 97 -0.81 -5.79 26.30
C LEU A 97 -1.48 -5.30 27.60
N PRO A 98 -1.18 -5.90 28.77
CA PRO A 98 -1.57 -5.36 30.06
C PRO A 98 -1.06 -3.92 30.22
N LEU A 99 -1.68 -3.16 31.13
CA LEU A 99 -1.12 -1.85 31.49
C LEU A 99 0.26 -2.02 32.10
N MET A 100 1.23 -1.33 31.52
CA MET A 100 2.63 -1.32 31.93
C MET A 100 3.24 0.06 31.64
N LYS A 101 4.48 0.29 32.04
CA LYS A 101 5.19 1.52 31.67
C LYS A 101 5.47 1.52 30.17
N GLU A 102 5.43 2.70 29.55
CA GLU A 102 5.67 2.85 28.10
C GLU A 102 7.02 2.29 27.66
N GLU A 103 8.04 2.38 28.55
CA GLU A 103 9.39 1.85 28.34
C GLU A 103 9.43 0.31 28.25
N GLU A 104 8.47 -0.38 28.87
CA GLU A 104 8.38 -1.85 28.92
C GLU A 104 7.63 -2.42 27.69
N ILE A 105 6.85 -1.60 26.98
CA ILE A 105 6.01 -2.05 25.86
C ILE A 105 6.83 -2.71 24.77
N ARG A 106 7.98 -2.11 24.40
CA ARG A 106 8.82 -2.65 23.34
C ARG A 106 9.34 -4.06 23.66
N GLY A 107 9.80 -4.27 24.87
CA GLY A 107 10.28 -5.60 25.31
C GLY A 107 9.15 -6.63 25.41
N ALA A 108 7.98 -6.22 25.89
CA ALA A 108 6.80 -7.10 25.92
C ALA A 108 6.32 -7.48 24.53
N LEU A 109 6.32 -6.54 23.58
CA LEU A 109 6.01 -6.82 22.18
C LEU A 109 7.00 -7.78 21.53
N GLU A 110 8.30 -7.59 21.76
CA GLU A 110 9.34 -8.44 21.22
C GLU A 110 9.14 -9.92 21.59
N LEU A 111 8.73 -10.18 22.82
CA LEU A 111 8.42 -11.53 23.30
C LEU A 111 7.12 -12.08 22.68
N GLN A 112 6.10 -11.24 22.50
CA GLN A 112 4.81 -11.70 21.94
C GLN A 112 4.80 -11.82 20.42
N LEU A 113 5.66 -11.06 19.71
CA LEU A 113 5.69 -11.10 18.24
C LEU A 113 5.95 -12.51 17.69
N GLU A 114 6.80 -13.32 18.36
CA GLU A 114 7.08 -14.70 17.94
C GLU A 114 5.83 -15.61 17.96
N GLU A 115 4.81 -15.28 18.75
CA GLU A 115 3.53 -16.00 18.77
C GLU A 115 2.60 -15.57 17.60
N HIS A 116 2.82 -14.38 17.05
CA HIS A 116 1.95 -13.78 16.05
C HIS A 116 2.51 -13.80 14.63
N ILE A 117 3.83 -13.92 14.50
CA ILE A 117 4.51 -13.94 13.19
C ILE A 117 5.46 -15.15 13.09
N PRO A 118 5.64 -15.74 11.91
CA PRO A 118 6.51 -16.91 11.71
C PRO A 118 7.99 -16.53 11.60
N LEU A 119 8.48 -15.65 12.49
CA LEU A 119 9.84 -15.14 12.52
C LEU A 119 10.33 -15.07 13.98
N GLN A 120 11.62 -15.31 14.20
CA GLN A 120 12.24 -15.09 15.50
C GLN A 120 12.46 -13.58 15.74
N ALA A 121 12.41 -13.13 16.99
CA ALA A 121 12.60 -11.71 17.34
C ALA A 121 13.91 -11.14 16.79
N LYS A 122 15.01 -11.90 16.88
CA LYS A 122 16.34 -11.49 16.36
C LYS A 122 16.41 -11.33 14.82
N GLU A 123 15.47 -11.92 14.09
CA GLU A 123 15.38 -11.87 12.63
C GLU A 123 14.36 -10.83 12.14
N THR A 124 13.77 -10.08 13.10
CA THR A 124 12.65 -9.19 12.85
C THR A 124 13.02 -7.75 13.18
N ILE A 125 12.72 -6.84 12.27
CA ILE A 125 12.62 -5.40 12.56
C ILE A 125 11.13 -5.09 12.71
N PHE A 126 10.75 -4.40 13.78
CA PHE A 126 9.36 -4.00 14.01
C PHE A 126 9.25 -2.56 14.53
N ASP A 127 8.10 -1.97 14.26
CA ASP A 127 7.65 -0.70 14.81
C ASP A 127 6.21 -0.84 15.29
N TYR A 128 5.77 0.03 16.20
CA TYR A 128 4.45 -0.06 16.79
C TYR A 128 3.84 1.29 17.14
N GLU A 129 2.52 1.32 17.19
CA GLU A 129 1.71 2.46 17.62
C GLU A 129 0.69 2.04 18.68
N ILE A 130 0.61 2.80 19.78
CA ILE A 130 -0.41 2.60 20.82
C ILE A 130 -1.72 3.18 20.29
N ILE A 131 -2.72 2.32 20.11
CA ILE A 131 -4.06 2.72 19.67
C ILE A 131 -4.81 3.29 20.86
N GLN A 132 -5.10 4.59 20.85
CA GLN A 132 -5.99 5.20 21.83
C GLN A 132 -7.42 4.71 21.59
N ASN A 133 -8.00 3.99 22.53
CA ASN A 133 -9.38 3.52 22.46
C ASN A 133 -10.32 4.48 23.15
N SER A 134 -11.46 4.73 22.50
CA SER A 134 -12.59 5.49 23.07
C SER A 134 -13.55 4.61 23.87
N SER A 135 -13.29 3.29 23.96
CA SER A 135 -14.18 2.33 24.62
C SER A 135 -13.93 2.24 26.14
N PRO A 136 -14.96 2.15 26.97
CA PRO A 136 -14.83 1.96 28.42
C PRO A 136 -14.07 0.69 28.82
N ASP A 137 -14.12 -0.37 28.00
CA ASP A 137 -13.45 -1.65 28.26
C ASP A 137 -11.94 -1.60 28.04
N SER A 138 -11.43 -0.57 27.37
CA SER A 138 -10.00 -0.38 27.11
C SER A 138 -9.20 0.16 28.30
N LYS A 139 -9.83 0.32 29.47
CA LYS A 139 -9.15 0.88 30.64
C LYS A 139 -8.08 -0.02 31.25
N ASN A 140 -8.06 -1.31 30.90
CA ASN A 140 -7.20 -2.30 31.55
C ASN A 140 -6.10 -2.86 30.65
N HIS A 141 -5.98 -2.42 29.39
CA HIS A 141 -4.95 -2.89 28.46
C HIS A 141 -4.61 -1.85 27.40
N PHE A 142 -3.40 -1.96 26.85
CA PHE A 142 -3.02 -1.25 25.64
C PHE A 142 -3.42 -2.06 24.42
N ASN A 143 -4.05 -1.42 23.44
CA ASN A 143 -4.16 -1.96 22.09
C ASN A 143 -3.02 -1.39 21.26
N ILE A 144 -2.22 -2.26 20.69
CA ILE A 144 -1.01 -1.88 19.96
C ILE A 144 -1.13 -2.41 18.55
N SER A 145 -1.01 -1.52 17.57
CA SER A 145 -0.78 -1.91 16.18
C SER A 145 0.72 -2.07 15.96
N PHE A 146 1.13 -3.15 15.33
CA PHE A 146 2.53 -3.36 14.98
C PHE A 146 2.70 -3.63 13.50
N THR A 147 3.88 -3.30 13.02
CA THR A 147 4.38 -3.65 11.69
C THR A 147 5.74 -4.31 11.86
N ALA A 148 5.91 -5.48 11.29
CA ALA A 148 7.14 -6.25 11.40
C ALA A 148 7.60 -6.76 10.02
N ALA A 149 8.90 -6.81 9.80
CA ALA A 149 9.50 -7.30 8.57
C ALA A 149 10.79 -8.08 8.86
N PRO A 150 11.17 -9.07 8.02
CA PRO A 150 12.48 -9.72 8.14
C PRO A 150 13.62 -8.71 7.99
N VAL A 151 14.59 -8.75 8.89
CA VAL A 151 15.81 -7.92 8.81
C VAL A 151 16.45 -8.03 7.43
N THR A 152 16.56 -9.25 6.89
CA THR A 152 17.19 -9.53 5.60
C THR A 152 16.51 -8.82 4.42
N ILE A 153 15.20 -8.64 4.46
CA ILE A 153 14.45 -7.90 3.43
C ILE A 153 14.79 -6.41 3.55
N VAL A 154 14.63 -5.82 4.73
CA VAL A 154 14.90 -4.39 4.95
C VAL A 154 16.34 -4.04 4.57
N GLU A 155 17.31 -4.86 5.00
CA GLU A 155 18.73 -4.65 4.71
C GLU A 155 19.04 -4.80 3.22
N SER A 156 18.47 -5.78 2.52
CA SER A 156 18.71 -5.97 1.10
C SER A 156 18.25 -4.75 0.28
N TYR A 157 17.11 -4.17 0.61
CA TYR A 157 16.62 -2.95 -0.03
C TYR A 157 17.46 -1.73 0.34
N ARG A 158 17.77 -1.56 1.65
CA ARG A 158 18.64 -0.48 2.13
C ARG A 158 19.98 -0.48 1.43
N ASP A 159 20.62 -1.64 1.36
CA ASP A 159 21.98 -1.78 0.82
C ASP A 159 21.98 -1.54 -0.71
N ALA A 160 20.99 -2.06 -1.44
CA ALA A 160 20.88 -1.80 -2.87
C ALA A 160 20.63 -0.31 -3.18
N LEU A 161 19.77 0.36 -2.41
CA LEU A 161 19.49 1.79 -2.55
C LEU A 161 20.72 2.64 -2.22
N ASN A 162 21.42 2.35 -1.10
CA ASN A 162 22.63 3.04 -0.71
C ASN A 162 23.74 2.89 -1.75
N GLU A 163 23.94 1.68 -2.28
CA GLU A 163 24.92 1.40 -3.34
C GLU A 163 24.59 2.14 -4.65
N ALA A 164 23.32 2.37 -4.90
CA ALA A 164 22.87 3.19 -6.04
C ALA A 164 23.00 4.71 -5.79
N GLY A 165 23.38 5.12 -4.57
CA GLY A 165 23.56 6.52 -4.17
C GLY A 165 22.29 7.20 -3.67
N PHE A 166 21.23 6.45 -3.35
CA PHE A 166 20.07 6.95 -2.64
C PHE A 166 20.25 6.85 -1.12
N THR A 167 19.46 7.64 -0.41
CA THR A 167 19.39 7.61 1.06
C THR A 167 17.94 7.35 1.47
N PRO A 168 17.56 6.10 1.80
CA PRO A 168 16.22 5.83 2.33
C PRO A 168 16.10 6.42 3.74
N LEU A 169 15.19 7.38 3.90
CA LEU A 169 14.89 8.01 5.20
C LEU A 169 13.95 7.16 6.04
N ALA A 170 13.06 6.43 5.39
CA ALA A 170 12.17 5.48 6.04
C ALA A 170 11.72 4.39 5.06
N PHE A 171 11.47 3.22 5.63
CA PHE A 171 10.69 2.18 4.99
C PHE A 171 9.27 2.18 5.57
N GLU A 172 8.29 1.95 4.72
CA GLU A 172 6.88 1.91 5.11
C GLU A 172 6.16 0.79 4.35
N THR A 173 5.05 0.31 4.85
CA THR A 173 4.26 -0.70 4.15
C THR A 173 3.35 -0.06 3.11
N GLU A 174 3.09 -0.77 2.02
CA GLU A 174 2.17 -0.33 0.97
C GLU A 174 0.77 0.00 1.54
N PRO A 175 0.15 -0.83 2.43
CA PRO A 175 -1.15 -0.52 3.01
C PRO A 175 -1.22 0.83 3.75
N HIS A 176 -0.20 1.19 4.54
CA HIS A 176 -0.18 2.49 5.22
C HIS A 176 -0.09 3.66 4.23
N ALA A 177 0.71 3.49 3.18
CA ALA A 177 0.81 4.50 2.12
C ALA A 177 -0.51 4.64 1.36
N LEU A 178 -1.16 3.53 0.97
CA LEU A 178 -2.46 3.53 0.30
C LEU A 178 -3.54 4.23 1.14
N ILE A 179 -3.62 3.93 2.43
CA ILE A 179 -4.56 4.59 3.34
C ILE A 179 -4.30 6.10 3.38
N ARG A 180 -3.03 6.51 3.45
CA ARG A 180 -2.69 7.94 3.49
C ARG A 180 -3.05 8.65 2.19
N ALA A 181 -2.96 7.98 1.04
CA ALA A 181 -3.36 8.55 -0.25
C ALA A 181 -4.87 8.59 -0.44
N LEU A 182 -5.58 7.48 -0.12
CA LEU A 182 -6.95 7.24 -0.57
C LEU A 182 -8.02 7.53 0.48
N ILE A 183 -7.66 7.56 1.77
CA ILE A 183 -8.62 7.70 2.87
C ILE A 183 -8.48 9.07 3.53
N ARG A 184 -9.61 9.78 3.68
CA ARG A 184 -9.63 11.07 4.39
C ARG A 184 -9.29 10.90 5.88
N PRO A 185 -8.66 11.90 6.53
CA PRO A 185 -8.36 11.82 7.97
C PRO A 185 -9.59 11.68 8.87
N ASP A 186 -10.72 12.22 8.45
CA ASP A 186 -12.00 12.23 9.16
C ASP A 186 -12.89 11.02 8.88
N GLU A 187 -12.47 10.12 8.00
CA GLU A 187 -13.20 8.88 7.69
C GLU A 187 -13.29 7.97 8.93
N LYS A 188 -14.47 7.42 9.18
CA LYS A 188 -14.76 6.55 10.33
C LYS A 188 -15.33 5.19 9.93
N ASN A 189 -15.73 5.04 8.67
CA ASN A 189 -16.38 3.85 8.16
C ASN A 189 -15.36 2.75 7.86
N SER A 190 -15.87 1.52 7.82
CA SER A 190 -15.07 0.38 7.38
C SER A 190 -15.16 0.27 5.87
N GLN A 191 -14.00 0.13 5.21
CA GLN A 191 -13.91 0.00 3.77
C GLN A 191 -12.77 -0.94 3.39
N MET A 192 -12.84 -1.44 2.16
CA MET A 192 -11.80 -2.27 1.57
C MET A 192 -11.10 -1.45 0.48
N ILE A 193 -9.78 -1.30 0.56
CA ILE A 193 -8.96 -0.88 -0.57
C ILE A 193 -8.56 -2.15 -1.33
N LEU A 194 -8.80 -2.17 -2.63
CA LEU A 194 -8.36 -3.23 -3.52
C LEU A 194 -7.34 -2.64 -4.48
N ASP A 195 -6.07 -2.97 -4.25
CA ASP A 195 -4.97 -2.56 -5.14
C ASP A 195 -4.77 -3.62 -6.21
N PHE A 196 -5.29 -3.34 -7.41
CA PHE A 196 -5.22 -4.21 -8.55
C PHE A 196 -3.98 -3.90 -9.40
N GLY A 197 -2.87 -4.51 -9.03
CA GLY A 197 -1.58 -4.34 -9.69
C GLY A 197 -1.38 -5.24 -10.91
N LYS A 198 -0.13 -5.26 -11.43
CA LYS A 198 0.23 -6.10 -12.57
C LYS A 198 0.49 -7.56 -12.17
N THR A 199 1.21 -7.79 -11.07
CA THR A 199 1.67 -9.12 -10.64
C THR A 199 0.89 -9.66 -9.44
N ARG A 200 0.24 -8.79 -8.69
CA ARG A 200 -0.53 -9.12 -7.47
C ARG A 200 -1.73 -8.22 -7.28
N THR A 201 -2.69 -8.70 -6.53
CA THR A 201 -3.84 -7.94 -6.03
C THR A 201 -3.81 -7.96 -4.52
N SER A 202 -3.82 -6.78 -3.90
CA SER A 202 -3.81 -6.61 -2.46
C SER A 202 -5.17 -6.12 -1.96
N PHE A 203 -5.59 -6.65 -0.82
CA PHE A 203 -6.82 -6.30 -0.13
C PHE A 203 -6.46 -5.70 1.22
N VAL A 204 -6.82 -4.45 1.45
CA VAL A 204 -6.57 -3.75 2.70
C VAL A 204 -7.90 -3.35 3.31
N ILE A 205 -8.28 -4.01 4.39
CA ILE A 205 -9.51 -3.67 5.12
C ILE A 205 -9.17 -2.68 6.22
N THR A 206 -9.91 -1.59 6.24
CA THR A 206 -9.69 -0.50 7.19
C THR A 206 -10.97 -0.13 7.92
N ARG A 207 -10.80 0.50 9.09
CA ARG A 207 -11.83 1.33 9.73
C ARG A 207 -11.25 2.72 9.95
N GLY A 208 -11.81 3.70 9.22
CA GLY A 208 -11.11 4.95 9.06
C GLY A 208 -9.71 4.70 8.48
N ARG A 209 -8.68 5.26 9.10
CA ARG A 209 -7.28 5.05 8.70
C ARG A 209 -6.57 3.89 9.41
N ARG A 210 -7.28 3.05 10.17
CA ARG A 210 -6.68 1.91 10.88
C ARG A 210 -6.82 0.64 10.07
N ILE A 211 -5.72 -0.06 9.87
CA ILE A 211 -5.69 -1.37 9.21
C ILE A 211 -6.33 -2.42 10.12
N LYS A 212 -7.16 -3.27 9.54
CA LYS A 212 -7.80 -4.40 10.21
C LYS A 212 -7.28 -5.74 9.70
N LEU A 213 -7.07 -5.81 8.40
CA LEU A 213 -6.61 -6.99 7.71
C LEU A 213 -5.93 -6.56 6.42
N THR A 214 -4.86 -7.25 6.08
CA THR A 214 -4.26 -7.21 4.75
C THR A 214 -4.14 -8.62 4.21
N SER A 215 -4.28 -8.77 2.90
CA SER A 215 -4.12 -10.02 2.19
C SER A 215 -3.68 -9.74 0.76
N THR A 216 -2.87 -10.62 0.21
CA THR A 216 -2.35 -10.48 -1.16
C THR A 216 -2.48 -11.80 -1.89
N ILE A 217 -2.93 -11.75 -3.13
CA ILE A 217 -2.99 -12.90 -4.04
C ILE A 217 -2.18 -12.64 -5.31
N LYS A 218 -1.63 -13.71 -5.90
CA LYS A 218 -0.86 -13.67 -7.17
C LYS A 218 -1.76 -13.74 -8.42
N ILE A 219 -2.99 -13.27 -8.32
CA ILE A 219 -3.93 -13.14 -9.44
C ILE A 219 -4.08 -11.65 -9.70
N ALA A 220 -3.70 -11.18 -10.89
CA ALA A 220 -3.59 -9.75 -11.16
C ALA A 220 -3.66 -9.46 -12.67
N GLY A 221 -3.28 -8.26 -13.09
CA GLY A 221 -3.33 -7.81 -14.48
C GLY A 221 -2.62 -8.73 -15.48
N GLU A 222 -1.46 -9.30 -15.11
CA GLU A 222 -0.73 -10.27 -15.93
C GLU A 222 -1.52 -11.58 -16.13
N SER A 223 -2.30 -11.99 -15.14
CA SER A 223 -3.21 -13.15 -15.26
C SER A 223 -4.32 -12.90 -16.28
N LEU A 224 -4.78 -11.65 -16.40
CA LEU A 224 -5.75 -11.25 -17.43
C LEU A 224 -5.11 -11.24 -18.81
N ASP A 225 -3.89 -10.68 -18.94
CA ASP A 225 -3.14 -10.67 -20.20
C ASP A 225 -2.93 -12.10 -20.70
N LEU A 226 -2.54 -13.02 -19.81
CA LEU A 226 -2.34 -14.43 -20.11
C LEU A 226 -3.63 -15.15 -20.51
N ALA A 227 -4.75 -14.84 -19.83
CA ALA A 227 -6.06 -15.42 -20.15
C ALA A 227 -6.51 -15.02 -21.56
N LEU A 228 -6.35 -13.75 -21.95
CA LEU A 228 -6.63 -13.27 -23.31
C LEU A 228 -5.70 -13.88 -24.35
N SER A 229 -4.40 -13.90 -24.06
CA SER A 229 -3.40 -14.51 -24.95
C SER A 229 -3.75 -15.96 -25.28
N LYS A 230 -4.06 -16.75 -24.27
CA LYS A 230 -4.43 -18.17 -24.43
C LYS A 230 -5.77 -18.36 -25.13
N SER A 231 -6.80 -17.63 -24.72
CA SER A 231 -8.16 -17.85 -25.25
C SER A 231 -8.33 -17.36 -26.69
N LEU A 232 -7.56 -16.33 -27.09
CA LEU A 232 -7.61 -15.74 -28.44
C LEU A 232 -6.44 -16.17 -29.32
N SER A 233 -5.48 -16.96 -28.80
CA SER A 233 -4.26 -17.39 -29.50
C SER A 233 -3.43 -16.20 -30.04
N VAL A 234 -3.28 -15.16 -29.23
CA VAL A 234 -2.52 -13.95 -29.54
C VAL A 234 -1.27 -13.81 -28.62
N SER A 235 -0.36 -12.88 -28.95
CA SER A 235 0.78 -12.59 -28.06
C SER A 235 0.31 -11.97 -26.73
N LEU A 236 1.16 -12.01 -25.68
CA LEU A 236 0.88 -11.35 -24.40
C LEU A 236 0.70 -9.85 -24.57
N GLU A 237 1.48 -9.21 -25.44
CA GLU A 237 1.38 -7.79 -25.75
C GLU A 237 0.03 -7.43 -26.37
N GLU A 238 -0.41 -8.26 -27.32
CA GLU A 238 -1.72 -8.10 -27.94
C GLU A 238 -2.84 -8.36 -26.94
N GLY A 239 -2.71 -9.36 -26.07
CA GLY A 239 -3.65 -9.61 -24.97
C GLY A 239 -3.77 -8.40 -24.04
N SER A 240 -2.64 -7.80 -23.66
CA SER A 240 -2.60 -6.59 -22.82
C SER A 240 -3.25 -5.38 -23.53
N ARG A 241 -3.05 -5.22 -24.84
CA ARG A 241 -3.69 -4.18 -25.63
C ARG A 241 -5.22 -4.37 -25.68
N LEU A 242 -5.66 -5.58 -25.99
CA LEU A 242 -7.09 -5.93 -26.04
C LEU A 242 -7.79 -5.74 -24.69
N LYS A 243 -7.11 -6.07 -23.58
CA LYS A 243 -7.61 -5.80 -22.22
C LYS A 243 -7.94 -4.33 -22.03
N LYS A 244 -7.03 -3.43 -22.40
CA LYS A 244 -7.22 -1.98 -22.25
C LYS A 244 -8.31 -1.43 -23.16
N GLU A 245 -8.37 -1.90 -24.41
CA GLU A 245 -9.34 -1.41 -25.40
C GLU A 245 -10.76 -1.90 -25.12
N LYS A 246 -10.92 -3.20 -24.86
CA LYS A 246 -12.23 -3.85 -24.76
C LYS A 246 -12.76 -3.91 -23.32
N GLY A 247 -11.89 -3.83 -22.31
CA GLY A 247 -12.28 -3.99 -20.93
C GLY A 247 -12.68 -5.43 -20.57
N LEU A 248 -13.58 -5.55 -19.59
CA LEU A 248 -14.06 -6.84 -19.11
C LEU A 248 -14.80 -7.60 -20.20
N SER A 249 -14.37 -8.82 -20.44
CA SER A 249 -14.97 -9.76 -21.41
C SER A 249 -15.19 -11.13 -20.79
N SER A 250 -15.97 -12.00 -21.45
CA SER A 250 -16.21 -13.37 -20.98
C SER A 250 -14.93 -14.18 -20.77
N HIS A 251 -13.88 -13.90 -21.55
CA HIS A 251 -12.57 -14.56 -21.43
C HIS A 251 -11.84 -14.22 -20.12
N LEU A 252 -12.16 -13.08 -19.52
CA LEU A 252 -11.54 -12.59 -18.27
C LEU A 252 -12.32 -13.01 -17.01
N LEU A 253 -13.59 -13.41 -17.16
CA LEU A 253 -14.45 -13.74 -16.01
C LEU A 253 -13.86 -14.77 -15.04
N PRO A 254 -13.17 -15.84 -15.47
CA PRO A 254 -12.59 -16.79 -14.52
C PRO A 254 -11.54 -16.15 -13.59
N VAL A 255 -10.71 -15.27 -14.13
CA VAL A 255 -9.66 -14.55 -13.36
C VAL A 255 -10.30 -13.52 -12.44
N ILE A 256 -11.23 -12.73 -12.95
CA ILE A 256 -11.94 -11.69 -12.19
C ILE A 256 -12.82 -12.31 -11.09
N SER A 257 -13.44 -13.47 -11.35
CA SER A 257 -14.21 -14.20 -10.35
C SER A 257 -13.34 -14.63 -9.17
N ALA A 258 -12.10 -15.06 -9.41
CA ALA A 258 -11.20 -15.43 -8.32
C ALA A 258 -10.85 -14.21 -7.42
N ILE A 259 -10.68 -13.02 -7.99
CA ILE A 259 -10.50 -11.77 -7.23
C ILE A 259 -11.77 -11.44 -6.42
N LYS A 260 -12.95 -11.54 -7.05
CA LYS A 260 -14.24 -11.34 -6.39
C LYS A 260 -14.45 -12.32 -5.24
N ASP A 261 -14.11 -13.62 -5.44
CA ASP A 261 -14.28 -14.65 -4.42
C ASP A 261 -13.36 -14.39 -3.21
N GLU A 262 -12.14 -13.89 -3.44
CA GLU A 262 -11.26 -13.45 -2.35
C GLU A 262 -11.85 -12.27 -1.59
N ALA A 263 -12.35 -11.24 -2.30
CA ALA A 263 -13.05 -10.13 -1.68
C ALA A 263 -14.23 -10.60 -0.82
N CYS A 264 -15.06 -11.55 -1.33
CA CYS A 264 -16.15 -12.15 -0.56
C CYS A 264 -15.64 -12.79 0.73
N ARG A 265 -14.57 -13.61 0.67
CA ARG A 265 -14.01 -14.26 1.87
C ARG A 265 -13.64 -13.25 2.95
N HIS A 266 -13.01 -12.15 2.56
CA HIS A 266 -12.64 -11.09 3.51
C HIS A 266 -13.86 -10.34 4.07
N ILE A 267 -14.87 -10.06 3.23
CA ILE A 267 -16.12 -9.44 3.68
C ILE A 267 -16.84 -10.35 4.68
N ASP A 268 -16.93 -11.64 4.40
CA ASP A 268 -17.60 -12.60 5.27
C ASP A 268 -16.82 -12.88 6.56
N TYR A 269 -15.49 -12.88 6.50
CA TYR A 269 -14.65 -12.91 7.70
C TYR A 269 -14.93 -11.73 8.63
N CYS A 270 -15.07 -10.54 8.07
CA CYS A 270 -15.43 -9.36 8.86
C CYS A 270 -16.84 -9.46 9.44
N LYS A 271 -17.81 -10.00 8.69
CA LYS A 271 -19.19 -10.24 9.18
C LYS A 271 -19.25 -11.26 10.33
N GLY A 272 -18.48 -12.36 10.22
CA GLY A 272 -18.46 -13.42 11.23
C GLY A 272 -17.97 -12.98 12.61
N ARG A 273 -17.19 -11.90 12.67
CA ARG A 273 -16.72 -11.29 13.94
C ARG A 273 -17.72 -10.31 14.57
N ILE A 274 -18.86 -10.03 13.93
CA ILE A 274 -19.86 -9.08 14.42
C ILE A 274 -20.52 -9.54 15.74
N ASN A 275 -20.48 -10.83 16.06
CA ASN A 275 -21.07 -11.40 17.28
C ASN A 275 -20.17 -11.30 18.54
N GLY A 276 -18.96 -10.74 18.43
CA GLY A 276 -18.08 -10.42 19.55
C GLY A 276 -18.18 -8.93 19.94
N ALA A 277 -17.93 -8.61 21.20
CA ALA A 277 -17.91 -7.23 21.72
C ALA A 277 -16.80 -6.34 21.13
N ASP A 278 -16.27 -6.69 19.98
CA ASP A 278 -15.16 -6.01 19.32
C ASP A 278 -15.71 -4.79 18.56
N GLU A 279 -15.26 -3.61 18.92
CA GLU A 279 -15.55 -2.34 18.24
C GLU A 279 -15.23 -2.38 16.73
N PHE A 280 -14.62 -3.50 16.27
CA PHE A 280 -14.11 -3.74 14.93
C PHE A 280 -15.08 -4.48 14.00
N SER A 281 -16.25 -4.87 14.46
CA SER A 281 -17.23 -5.72 13.78
C SER A 281 -18.22 -4.97 12.87
N LYS A 282 -17.86 -3.78 12.36
CA LYS A 282 -18.75 -3.06 11.43
C LYS A 282 -18.59 -3.57 10.00
N LYS A 283 -19.74 -3.69 9.32
CA LYS A 283 -19.86 -4.04 7.90
C LYS A 283 -18.96 -3.15 7.04
N ILE A 284 -18.26 -3.75 6.08
CA ILE A 284 -17.57 -3.01 5.01
C ILE A 284 -18.66 -2.28 4.20
N GLU A 285 -18.53 -0.97 4.05
CA GLU A 285 -19.54 -0.13 3.39
C GLU A 285 -19.25 0.03 1.91
N LYS A 286 -17.97 0.12 1.52
CA LYS A 286 -17.55 0.27 0.13
C LYS A 286 -16.19 -0.34 -0.15
N ILE A 287 -15.91 -0.49 -1.45
CA ILE A 287 -14.61 -0.90 -1.99
C ILE A 287 -14.01 0.27 -2.78
N VAL A 288 -12.77 0.60 -2.48
CA VAL A 288 -11.98 1.64 -3.16
C VAL A 288 -10.91 0.95 -4.01
N LEU A 289 -11.01 1.09 -5.33
CA LEU A 289 -10.08 0.47 -6.28
C LEU A 289 -8.88 1.37 -6.55
N CYS A 290 -7.68 0.82 -6.55
CA CYS A 290 -6.46 1.46 -7.01
C CYS A 290 -5.54 0.46 -7.70
N GLY A 291 -4.37 0.90 -8.16
CA GLY A 291 -3.46 0.07 -8.95
C GLY A 291 -3.60 0.26 -10.45
N GLY A 292 -2.65 -0.26 -11.20
CA GLY A 292 -2.54 0.00 -12.63
C GLY A 292 -3.61 -0.66 -13.49
N ASP A 293 -4.29 -1.69 -12.99
CA ASP A 293 -5.37 -2.39 -13.68
C ASP A 293 -6.76 -2.09 -13.07
N ALA A 294 -6.84 -1.22 -12.07
CA ALA A 294 -8.10 -0.87 -11.38
C ALA A 294 -9.14 -0.21 -12.32
N ASN A 295 -8.68 0.51 -13.34
CA ASN A 295 -9.51 1.19 -14.33
C ASN A 295 -9.94 0.29 -15.52
N LEU A 296 -9.84 -1.04 -15.38
CA LEU A 296 -10.35 -1.97 -16.36
C LEU A 296 -11.86 -1.72 -16.58
N LYS A 297 -12.24 -1.32 -17.78
CA LYS A 297 -13.64 -0.98 -18.14
C LYS A 297 -14.59 -2.12 -17.77
N GLY A 298 -15.65 -1.82 -17.02
CA GLY A 298 -16.66 -2.78 -16.56
C GLY A 298 -16.27 -3.55 -15.28
N PHE A 299 -15.05 -3.39 -14.76
CA PHE A 299 -14.61 -4.08 -13.55
C PHE A 299 -15.25 -3.52 -12.26
N PRO A 300 -15.31 -2.18 -12.05
CA PRO A 300 -16.00 -1.63 -10.90
C PRO A 300 -17.48 -2.01 -10.84
N GLU A 301 -18.18 -1.93 -11.98
CA GLU A 301 -19.59 -2.27 -12.10
C GLU A 301 -19.84 -3.76 -11.87
N TYR A 302 -18.96 -4.63 -12.38
CA TYR A 302 -19.02 -6.06 -12.14
C TYR A 302 -18.88 -6.36 -10.64
N LEU A 303 -17.84 -5.84 -9.97
CA LEU A 303 -17.64 -6.05 -8.55
C LEU A 303 -18.81 -5.52 -7.72
N SER A 304 -19.31 -4.33 -8.04
CA SER A 304 -20.45 -3.72 -7.33
C SER A 304 -21.70 -4.59 -7.41
N ARG A 305 -22.01 -5.12 -8.60
CA ARG A 305 -23.15 -6.01 -8.79
C ARG A 305 -22.99 -7.34 -8.05
N GLU A 306 -21.83 -7.98 -8.16
CA GLU A 306 -21.59 -9.32 -7.59
C GLU A 306 -21.45 -9.29 -6.07
N LEU A 307 -20.88 -8.21 -5.51
CA LEU A 307 -20.62 -8.08 -4.06
C LEU A 307 -21.76 -7.35 -3.32
N HIS A 308 -22.70 -6.74 -4.05
CA HIS A 308 -23.77 -5.89 -3.49
C HIS A 308 -23.22 -4.77 -2.60
N LEU A 309 -22.11 -4.16 -3.02
CA LEU A 309 -21.42 -3.07 -2.35
C LEU A 309 -21.15 -1.93 -3.35
N GLU A 310 -21.04 -0.72 -2.81
CA GLU A 310 -20.48 0.39 -3.58
C GLU A 310 -19.01 0.11 -3.92
N VAL A 311 -18.66 0.27 -5.20
CA VAL A 311 -17.28 0.13 -5.69
C VAL A 311 -16.94 1.37 -6.49
N GLU A 312 -15.91 2.08 -6.05
CA GLU A 312 -15.45 3.33 -6.68
C GLU A 312 -13.95 3.28 -7.01
N LEU A 313 -13.52 4.02 -8.01
CA LEU A 313 -12.11 4.29 -8.24
C LEU A 313 -11.61 5.23 -7.15
N GLY A 314 -10.50 4.87 -6.52
CA GLY A 314 -9.86 5.69 -5.50
C GLY A 314 -9.38 7.02 -6.06
N ASN A 315 -9.39 8.05 -5.23
CA ASN A 315 -8.82 9.35 -5.59
C ASN A 315 -7.51 9.58 -4.84
N PRO A 316 -6.32 9.33 -5.44
CA PRO A 316 -5.04 9.50 -4.77
C PRO A 316 -4.73 10.95 -4.39
N TRP A 317 -5.49 11.92 -4.93
CA TRP A 317 -5.32 13.35 -4.70
C TRP A 317 -6.22 13.89 -3.58
N ILE A 318 -7.09 13.04 -2.99
CA ILE A 318 -8.12 13.45 -2.03
C ILE A 318 -7.57 14.20 -0.79
N ASN A 319 -6.32 13.87 -0.41
CA ASN A 319 -5.61 14.47 0.73
C ASN A 319 -4.58 15.52 0.32
N ILE A 320 -4.49 15.86 -0.97
CA ILE A 320 -3.50 16.76 -1.53
C ILE A 320 -4.13 18.08 -1.95
N THR A 321 -5.20 18.01 -2.74
CA THR A 321 -5.80 19.19 -3.34
C THR A 321 -7.28 19.00 -3.66
N ASP A 322 -8.01 20.10 -3.73
CA ASP A 322 -9.28 20.19 -4.45
C ASP A 322 -8.98 20.58 -5.90
N PHE A 323 -9.47 19.82 -6.86
CA PHE A 323 -9.29 20.06 -8.29
C PHE A 323 -9.79 21.42 -8.78
N LYS A 324 -10.59 22.13 -7.97
CA LYS A 324 -10.94 23.54 -8.22
C LYS A 324 -9.76 24.48 -8.15
N TYR A 325 -8.73 24.12 -7.39
CA TYR A 325 -7.57 25.00 -7.15
C TYR A 325 -6.30 24.52 -7.85
N TYR A 326 -6.19 23.23 -8.09
CA TYR A 326 -5.02 22.66 -8.74
C TYR A 326 -5.37 21.30 -9.35
N ILE A 327 -5.04 21.13 -10.62
CA ILE A 327 -5.15 19.86 -11.35
C ILE A 327 -3.72 19.31 -11.49
N PRO A 328 -3.42 18.13 -10.92
CA PRO A 328 -2.13 17.48 -11.11
C PRO A 328 -1.88 17.10 -12.57
N GLU A 329 -0.62 17.05 -12.95
CA GLU A 329 -0.17 16.73 -14.31
C GLU A 329 -0.31 15.23 -14.69
N ILE A 330 -0.70 14.38 -13.74
CA ILE A 330 -1.03 12.97 -13.96
C ILE A 330 -2.54 12.88 -14.22
N GLU A 331 -2.94 12.27 -15.33
CA GLU A 331 -4.35 11.98 -15.58
C GLU A 331 -4.94 11.12 -14.46
N PHE A 332 -6.22 11.30 -14.15
CA PHE A 332 -6.85 10.64 -13.00
C PHE A 332 -6.72 9.12 -13.06
N GLU A 333 -6.98 8.52 -14.22
CA GLU A 333 -6.89 7.06 -14.42
C GLU A 333 -5.46 6.55 -14.20
N ASP A 334 -4.45 7.30 -14.69
CA ASP A 334 -3.05 6.95 -14.48
C ASP A 334 -2.59 7.17 -13.03
N SER A 335 -3.21 8.09 -12.30
CA SER A 335 -2.87 8.36 -10.90
C SER A 335 -3.13 7.17 -9.98
N LEU A 336 -4.04 6.27 -10.34
CA LEU A 336 -4.36 5.06 -9.58
C LEU A 336 -3.12 4.16 -9.38
N MET A 337 -2.27 4.07 -10.39
CA MET A 337 -1.03 3.27 -10.30
C MET A 337 0.05 3.92 -9.40
N TYR A 338 -0.09 5.20 -9.10
CA TYR A 338 0.83 5.95 -8.23
C TYR A 338 0.32 6.11 -6.79
N ALA A 339 -0.82 5.49 -6.43
CA ALA A 339 -1.44 5.68 -5.12
C ALA A 339 -0.44 5.41 -3.97
N THR A 340 0.32 4.31 -4.02
CA THR A 340 1.37 3.99 -3.05
C THR A 340 2.46 5.07 -3.03
N ALA A 341 3.01 5.44 -4.17
CA ALA A 341 4.07 6.46 -4.25
C ALA A 341 3.60 7.84 -3.76
N ILE A 342 2.34 8.21 -4.04
CA ILE A 342 1.70 9.42 -3.53
C ILE A 342 1.57 9.36 -2.00
N GLY A 343 1.10 8.24 -1.46
CA GLY A 343 0.96 8.04 -0.04
C GLY A 343 2.30 8.10 0.71
N LEU A 344 3.37 7.54 0.12
CA LEU A 344 4.73 7.63 0.65
C LEU A 344 5.24 9.09 0.64
N ALA A 345 5.03 9.82 -0.46
CA ALA A 345 5.42 11.21 -0.57
C ALA A 345 4.70 12.12 0.45
N LEU A 346 3.45 11.82 0.77
CA LEU A 346 2.67 12.55 1.79
C LEU A 346 3.24 12.41 3.22
N ARG A 347 4.07 11.39 3.49
CA ARG A 347 4.67 11.18 4.82
C ARG A 347 5.60 12.33 5.25
N THR A 348 6.19 13.04 4.29
CA THR A 348 7.17 14.11 4.55
C THR A 348 6.60 15.50 4.39
N ILE A 349 5.29 15.62 4.23
CA ILE A 349 4.58 16.89 4.02
C ILE A 349 3.61 17.15 5.17
#